data_add55c822d337e2f8d4de85f19439666
#
_entry.id   add55c822d337e2f8d4de85f19439666
#
_cell.length_a   1.000
_cell.length_b   1.000
_cell.length_c   1.000
_cell.angle_alpha   90.00
_cell.angle_beta   90.00
_cell.angle_gamma   90.00
#
_symmetry.space_group_name_H-M   'P 1'
#
loop_
_entity.id
_entity.type
_entity.pdbx_description
1 polymer ?
#
loop_
_entity_poly.entity_id
_entity_poly.type
_entity_poly.pdbx_seq_one_letter_code
_entity_poly.pdbx_strand_id
1 'polypeptide(L)'
;MEMKKRLTLELRNKKPGEVKELVLDNCRSDDGKIVGLSSDFENLEFLSMINVNLLSISNLPKLNKLRKLELSDNRISGGLEVLAERTPNLTHLNLSGNKIKDINTLEPLKKLPNLHSLDLFNCEVTMLINYRESVFTLLPQLTYLDGF
;
A
#
# COMPACT_ATOMS: atom_id res chain seq x y z
N MET A 1 18.95 -2.90 -6.61
CA MET A 1 19.42 -2.11 -5.45
C MET A 1 18.56 -2.44 -4.26
N GLU A 2 19.16 -2.70 -3.12
CA GLU A 2 18.43 -2.99 -1.89
C GLU A 2 17.63 -1.78 -1.41
N MET A 3 16.50 -2.05 -0.75
CA MET A 3 15.59 -1.00 -0.27
C MET A 3 16.27 0.01 0.65
N LYS A 4 17.05 -0.47 1.61
CA LYS A 4 17.74 0.41 2.55
C LYS A 4 18.71 1.37 1.83
N LYS A 5 19.44 0.85 0.86
CA LYS A 5 20.37 1.65 0.07
C LYS A 5 19.65 2.66 -0.80
N ARG A 6 18.53 2.24 -1.44
CA ARG A 6 17.71 3.12 -2.24
C ARG A 6 17.14 4.24 -1.40
N LEU A 7 16.67 3.92 -0.20
CA LEU A 7 16.12 4.90 0.72
C LEU A 7 17.17 5.97 1.06
N THR A 8 18.40 5.55 1.37
CA THR A 8 19.49 6.47 1.65
C THR A 8 19.73 7.42 0.48
N LEU A 9 19.70 6.90 -0.75
CA LEU A 9 19.89 7.72 -1.94
C LEU A 9 18.73 8.70 -2.16
N GLU A 10 17.49 8.26 -1.93
CA GLU A 10 16.33 9.12 -2.11
C GLU A 10 16.25 10.23 -1.07
N LEU A 11 16.71 9.96 0.14
CA LEU A 11 16.76 10.99 1.19
C LEU A 11 17.78 12.07 0.86
N ARG A 12 18.91 11.67 0.30
CA ARG A 12 20.02 12.56 0.00
C ARG A 12 20.35 13.43 1.21
N ASN A 13 20.48 14.38 1.55
CA ASN A 13 20.81 15.09 2.78
C ASN A 13 19.57 15.58 3.54
N LYS A 14 18.39 15.03 3.20
CA LYS A 14 17.15 15.41 3.88
C LYS A 14 16.92 14.56 5.12
N LYS A 15 16.27 15.12 6.11
CA LYS A 15 15.79 14.38 7.27
C LYS A 15 14.45 13.72 6.93
N PRO A 16 14.11 12.58 7.54
CA PRO A 16 12.83 11.93 7.28
C PRO A 16 11.61 12.84 7.43
N GLY A 17 11.61 13.73 8.41
CA GLY A 17 10.49 14.67 8.62
C GLY A 17 10.31 15.71 7.53
N GLU A 18 11.28 15.89 6.67
CA GLU A 18 11.21 16.84 5.55
C GLU A 18 10.61 16.22 4.29
N VAL A 19 10.44 14.88 4.27
CA VAL A 19 10.02 14.16 3.07
C VAL A 19 8.50 14.02 3.04
N LYS A 20 7.87 14.50 1.97
CA LYS A 20 6.43 14.36 1.75
C LYS A 20 6.11 13.29 0.73
N GLU A 21 7.00 13.02 -0.19
CA GLU A 21 6.85 12.00 -1.23
C GLU A 21 8.11 11.14 -1.26
N LEU A 22 7.91 9.82 -1.34
CA LEU A 22 9.02 8.88 -1.38
C LEU A 22 8.72 7.79 -2.39
N VAL A 23 9.63 7.61 -3.35
CA VAL A 23 9.50 6.59 -4.38
C VAL A 23 10.66 5.61 -4.26
N LEU A 24 10.34 4.36 -3.95
CA LEU A 24 11.31 3.28 -3.80
C LEU A 24 11.08 2.19 -4.85
N ASP A 25 10.44 2.55 -5.96
CA ASP A 25 10.09 1.59 -7.01
C ASP A 25 11.31 0.87 -7.57
N ASN A 26 11.14 -0.41 -7.86
CA ASN A 26 12.17 -1.25 -8.48
C ASN A 26 13.43 -1.46 -7.62
N CYS A 27 13.41 -1.08 -6.36
CA CYS A 27 14.45 -1.53 -5.43
C CYS A 27 14.11 -2.97 -5.03
N ARG A 28 14.97 -3.61 -4.26
CA ARG A 28 14.78 -5.02 -3.94
C ARG A 28 14.67 -5.23 -2.44
N SER A 29 13.63 -5.96 -2.04
CA SER A 29 13.53 -6.50 -0.69
C SER A 29 13.94 -7.96 -0.74
N ASP A 30 15.04 -8.33 -0.07
CA ASP A 30 15.57 -9.69 -0.12
C ASP A 30 14.69 -10.68 0.64
N ASP A 31 14.06 -10.26 1.73
CA ASP A 31 13.20 -11.11 2.55
C ASP A 31 11.70 -10.84 2.36
N GLY A 32 11.35 -9.97 1.42
CA GLY A 32 9.95 -9.62 1.16
C GLY A 32 9.34 -8.66 2.17
N LYS A 33 10.14 -8.03 3.00
CA LYS A 33 9.67 -7.09 4.02
C LYS A 33 10.13 -5.67 3.73
N ILE A 34 9.40 -4.71 4.29
CA ILE A 34 9.80 -3.30 4.23
C ILE A 34 10.96 -3.09 5.19
N VAL A 35 11.98 -2.39 4.73
CA VAL A 35 13.21 -2.14 5.50
C VAL A 35 13.55 -0.65 5.43
N GLY A 36 13.93 -0.10 6.58
CA GLY A 36 14.48 1.25 6.66
C GLY A 36 13.48 2.38 6.85
N LEU A 37 12.20 2.12 6.70
CA LEU A 37 11.19 3.13 7.00
C LEU A 37 10.91 3.17 8.50
N SER A 38 10.62 4.37 9.01
CA SER A 38 10.30 4.54 10.42
C SER A 38 9.22 5.61 10.60
N SER A 39 8.68 5.73 11.80
CA SER A 39 7.69 6.74 12.13
C SER A 39 8.26 8.16 12.08
N ASP A 40 9.58 8.30 11.92
CA ASP A 40 10.21 9.61 11.73
C ASP A 40 9.79 10.28 10.42
N PHE A 41 9.26 9.51 9.47
CA PHE A 41 8.65 10.04 8.25
C PHE A 41 7.26 10.61 8.54
N GLU A 42 7.19 11.48 9.53
CA GLU A 42 5.91 11.97 10.06
C GLU A 42 5.11 12.85 9.10
N ASN A 43 5.73 13.39 8.07
CA ASN A 43 5.07 14.24 7.08
C ASN A 43 4.88 13.56 5.73
N LEU A 44 5.15 12.27 5.64
CA LEU A 44 5.03 11.53 4.38
C LEU A 44 3.56 11.41 3.97
N GLU A 45 3.26 11.87 2.76
CA GLU A 45 1.90 11.87 2.19
C GLU A 45 1.75 10.88 1.05
N PHE A 46 2.82 10.62 0.30
CA PHE A 46 2.84 9.70 -0.82
C PHE A 46 4.01 8.73 -0.68
N LEU A 47 3.73 7.44 -0.79
CA LEU A 47 4.75 6.39 -0.75
C LEU A 47 4.51 5.42 -1.89
N SER A 48 5.54 5.18 -2.69
CA SER A 48 5.47 4.21 -3.78
C SER A 48 6.57 3.17 -3.62
N MET A 49 6.16 1.89 -3.63
CA MET A 49 7.05 0.73 -3.55
C MET A 49 6.62 -0.31 -4.58
N ILE A 50 6.58 0.11 -5.84
CA ILE A 50 6.15 -0.73 -6.95
C ILE A 50 7.29 -1.67 -7.35
N ASN A 51 6.97 -2.95 -7.56
CA ASN A 51 7.92 -3.96 -8.03
C ASN A 51 9.17 -4.06 -7.15
N VAL A 52 8.94 -4.30 -5.86
CA VAL A 52 10.00 -4.38 -4.84
C VAL A 52 10.13 -5.78 -4.25
N ASN A 53 9.32 -6.73 -4.73
CA ASN A 53 9.29 -8.10 -4.24
C ASN A 53 8.77 -8.23 -2.79
N LEU A 54 7.83 -7.36 -2.40
CA LEU A 54 7.25 -7.44 -1.05
C LEU A 54 6.28 -8.62 -0.93
N LEU A 55 6.44 -9.38 0.15
CA LEU A 55 5.52 -10.42 0.56
C LEU A 55 4.58 -9.93 1.67
N SER A 56 5.02 -8.94 2.42
CA SER A 56 4.33 -8.46 3.61
C SER A 56 4.54 -6.97 3.79
N ILE A 57 3.52 -6.31 4.35
CA ILE A 57 3.61 -4.91 4.75
C ILE A 57 3.56 -4.76 6.27
N SER A 58 3.80 -5.85 7.00
CA SER A 58 3.73 -5.85 8.47
C SER A 58 4.73 -4.88 9.12
N ASN A 59 5.83 -4.56 8.45
CA ASN A 59 6.84 -3.62 8.95
C ASN A 59 6.58 -2.17 8.58
N LEU A 60 5.40 -1.88 8.02
CA LEU A 60 5.05 -0.50 7.71
C LEU A 60 4.96 0.29 9.01
N PRO A 61 5.70 1.40 9.13
CA PRO A 61 5.62 2.21 10.35
C PRO A 61 4.36 3.04 10.39
N LYS A 62 4.12 3.68 11.53
CA LYS A 62 2.97 4.57 11.65
C LYS A 62 3.22 5.84 10.84
N LEU A 63 2.35 6.08 9.86
CA LEU A 63 2.46 7.20 8.92
C LEU A 63 1.10 7.91 8.87
N ASN A 64 0.87 8.79 9.84
CA ASN A 64 -0.45 9.41 10.02
C ASN A 64 -0.87 10.34 8.91
N LYS A 65 0.06 10.86 8.13
CA LYS A 65 -0.25 11.78 7.03
C LYS A 65 -0.26 11.10 5.67
N LEU A 66 0.03 9.81 5.63
CA LEU A 66 0.05 9.08 4.37
C LEU A 66 -1.36 9.02 3.78
N ARG A 67 -1.50 9.48 2.55
CA ARG A 67 -2.77 9.52 1.82
C ARG A 67 -2.79 8.58 0.64
N LYS A 68 -1.65 8.39 -0.02
CA LYS A 68 -1.56 7.56 -1.22
C LYS A 68 -0.44 6.55 -1.06
N LEU A 69 -0.77 5.28 -1.26
CA LEU A 69 0.18 4.16 -1.16
C LEU A 69 0.11 3.32 -2.42
N GLU A 70 1.23 3.24 -3.12
CA GLU A 70 1.37 2.45 -4.34
C GLU A 70 2.18 1.19 -4.04
N LEU A 71 1.53 0.03 -4.15
CA LEU A 71 2.14 -1.27 -3.85
C LEU A 71 1.99 -2.26 -5.01
N SER A 72 1.78 -1.77 -6.23
CA SER A 72 1.54 -2.68 -7.36
C SER A 72 2.76 -3.54 -7.66
N ASP A 73 2.49 -4.69 -8.28
CA ASP A 73 3.50 -5.64 -8.76
C ASP A 73 4.42 -6.18 -7.67
N ASN A 74 3.86 -6.44 -6.51
CA ASN A 74 4.51 -7.16 -5.43
C ASN A 74 3.86 -8.55 -5.29
N ARG A 75 4.06 -9.22 -4.17
CA ARG A 75 3.49 -10.55 -3.93
C ARG A 75 2.68 -10.60 -2.63
N ILE A 76 2.00 -9.50 -2.33
CA ILE A 76 1.21 -9.37 -1.12
C ILE A 76 -0.07 -10.20 -1.27
N SER A 77 -0.36 -11.04 -0.28
CA SER A 77 -1.55 -11.89 -0.30
C SER A 77 -2.52 -11.62 0.85
N GLY A 78 -2.18 -10.74 1.75
CA GLY A 78 -3.03 -10.41 2.90
C GLY A 78 -2.32 -9.49 3.86
N GLY A 79 -2.70 -9.55 5.15
CA GLY A 79 -2.08 -8.72 6.17
C GLY A 79 -2.45 -7.24 6.06
N LEU A 80 -3.59 -6.93 5.46
CA LEU A 80 -3.99 -5.54 5.21
C LEU A 80 -4.50 -4.82 6.45
N GLU A 81 -4.72 -5.54 7.56
CA GLU A 81 -5.15 -4.95 8.81
C GLU A 81 -4.16 -3.91 9.36
N VAL A 82 -2.88 -4.05 9.02
CA VAL A 82 -1.86 -3.11 9.45
C VAL A 82 -2.12 -1.70 8.90
N LEU A 83 -2.78 -1.59 7.76
CA LEU A 83 -3.06 -0.30 7.14
C LEU A 83 -3.99 0.55 8.01
N ALA A 84 -4.98 -0.06 8.64
CA ALA A 84 -5.91 0.68 9.51
C ALA A 84 -5.19 1.21 10.76
N GLU A 85 -4.19 0.48 11.26
CA GLU A 85 -3.42 0.88 12.43
C GLU A 85 -2.34 1.91 12.10
N ARG A 86 -1.67 1.72 10.97
CA ARG A 86 -0.46 2.47 10.63
C ARG A 86 -0.69 3.63 9.67
N THR A 87 -1.71 3.52 8.81
CA THR A 87 -2.01 4.54 7.81
C THR A 87 -3.51 4.87 7.82
N PRO A 88 -4.04 5.37 8.95
CA PRO A 88 -5.49 5.54 9.12
C PRO A 88 -6.11 6.59 8.18
N ASN A 89 -5.32 7.48 7.63
CA ASN A 89 -5.82 8.56 6.76
C ASN A 89 -5.65 8.28 5.27
N LEU A 90 -5.40 7.02 4.92
CA LEU A 90 -5.19 6.62 3.54
C LEU A 90 -6.45 6.87 2.70
N THR A 91 -6.27 7.49 1.53
CA THR A 91 -7.36 7.80 0.60
C THR A 91 -7.26 7.00 -0.70
N HIS A 92 -6.05 6.64 -1.12
CA HIS A 92 -5.79 5.89 -2.34
C HIS A 92 -4.85 4.73 -2.05
N LEU A 93 -5.25 3.53 -2.48
CA LEU A 93 -4.43 2.33 -2.33
C LEU A 93 -4.39 1.58 -3.65
N ASN A 94 -3.19 1.29 -4.14
CA ASN A 94 -3.01 0.48 -5.34
C ASN A 94 -2.34 -0.84 -4.98
N LEU A 95 -3.07 -1.95 -5.17
CA LEU A 95 -2.60 -3.30 -4.93
C LEU A 95 -2.58 -4.14 -6.22
N SER A 96 -2.61 -3.49 -7.37
CA SER A 96 -2.63 -4.20 -8.65
C SER A 96 -1.42 -5.11 -8.81
N GLY A 97 -1.62 -6.28 -9.42
CA GLY A 97 -0.52 -7.22 -9.65
C GLY A 97 -0.03 -7.96 -8.42
N ASN A 98 -0.83 -7.98 -7.36
CA ASN A 98 -0.51 -8.74 -6.15
C ASN A 98 -1.27 -10.06 -6.08
N LYS A 99 -1.14 -10.79 -4.98
CA LYS A 99 -1.71 -12.12 -4.80
C LYS A 99 -3.00 -12.10 -3.97
N ILE A 100 -3.86 -11.13 -4.22
CA ILE A 100 -5.16 -11.00 -3.56
C ILE A 100 -6.14 -11.91 -4.30
N LYS A 101 -6.68 -12.93 -3.60
CA LYS A 101 -7.53 -13.95 -4.22
C LYS A 101 -8.99 -13.87 -3.81
N ASP A 102 -9.27 -13.39 -2.59
CA ASP A 102 -10.60 -13.44 -1.99
C ASP A 102 -11.08 -12.07 -1.56
N ILE A 103 -12.40 -11.90 -1.61
CA ILE A 103 -13.04 -10.67 -1.12
C ILE A 103 -12.75 -10.49 0.38
N ASN A 104 -12.73 -11.57 1.15
CA ASN A 104 -12.48 -11.50 2.59
C ASN A 104 -11.12 -10.90 2.94
N THR A 105 -10.14 -11.02 2.06
CA THR A 105 -8.82 -10.42 2.25
C THR A 105 -8.90 -8.90 2.34
N LEU A 106 -9.92 -8.31 1.71
CA LEU A 106 -10.11 -6.87 1.67
C LEU A 106 -10.88 -6.33 2.88
N GLU A 107 -11.44 -7.21 3.71
CA GLU A 107 -12.26 -6.80 4.84
C GLU A 107 -11.59 -5.78 5.78
N PRO A 108 -10.29 -5.91 6.10
CA PRO A 108 -9.64 -4.92 6.96
C PRO A 108 -9.71 -3.49 6.44
N LEU A 109 -9.89 -3.31 5.14
CA LEU A 109 -9.98 -1.99 4.53
C LEU A 109 -11.25 -1.23 4.92
N LYS A 110 -12.23 -1.93 5.50
CA LYS A 110 -13.44 -1.29 6.05
C LYS A 110 -13.10 -0.27 7.12
N LYS A 111 -11.98 -0.45 7.80
CA LYS A 111 -11.55 0.43 8.89
C LYS A 111 -10.77 1.65 8.41
N LEU A 112 -10.70 1.85 7.10
CA LEU A 112 -10.10 3.04 6.49
C LEU A 112 -11.22 3.94 5.98
N PRO A 113 -11.76 4.83 6.83
CA PRO A 113 -12.97 5.59 6.48
C PRO A 113 -12.80 6.53 5.30
N ASN A 114 -11.56 6.98 5.07
CA ASN A 114 -11.28 7.93 4.00
C ASN A 114 -10.79 7.26 2.71
N LEU A 115 -10.69 5.94 2.68
CA LEU A 115 -10.28 5.22 1.48
C LEU A 115 -11.39 5.31 0.44
N HIS A 116 -11.13 6.02 -0.66
CA HIS A 116 -12.14 6.16 -1.70
C HIS A 116 -11.67 5.65 -3.07
N SER A 117 -10.41 5.28 -3.22
CA SER A 117 -9.88 4.72 -4.47
C SER A 117 -9.05 3.47 -4.17
N LEU A 118 -9.39 2.36 -4.82
CA LEU A 118 -8.70 1.08 -4.67
C LEU A 118 -8.49 0.47 -6.04
N ASP A 119 -7.26 0.06 -6.34
CA ASP A 119 -6.93 -0.63 -7.60
C ASP A 119 -6.46 -2.05 -7.31
N LEU A 120 -7.08 -3.01 -8.02
CA LEU A 120 -6.81 -4.43 -7.89
C LEU A 120 -6.62 -5.11 -9.26
N PHE A 121 -6.20 -4.34 -10.28
CA PHE A 121 -5.92 -4.91 -11.60
C PHE A 121 -4.94 -6.08 -11.49
N ASN A 122 -5.17 -7.12 -12.28
CA ASN A 122 -4.29 -8.29 -12.31
C ASN A 122 -4.15 -9.01 -10.97
N CYS A 123 -5.13 -8.85 -10.09
CA CYS A 123 -5.28 -9.70 -8.91
C CYS A 123 -6.36 -10.75 -9.21
N GLU A 124 -6.19 -11.95 -8.68
CA GLU A 124 -7.11 -13.05 -8.91
C GLU A 124 -8.54 -12.74 -8.48
N VAL A 125 -8.69 -11.92 -7.44
CA VAL A 125 -10.01 -11.52 -6.90
C VAL A 125 -10.87 -10.85 -7.97
N THR A 126 -10.28 -10.18 -8.96
CA THR A 126 -11.03 -9.50 -10.02
C THR A 126 -11.74 -10.47 -10.95
N MET A 127 -11.37 -11.75 -10.93
CA MET A 127 -11.97 -12.79 -11.75
C MET A 127 -13.22 -13.42 -11.13
N LEU A 128 -13.53 -13.06 -9.89
CA LEU A 128 -14.69 -13.62 -9.20
C LEU A 128 -16.00 -13.04 -9.75
N ILE A 129 -17.03 -13.89 -9.75
CA ILE A 129 -18.38 -13.46 -10.18
C ILE A 129 -18.83 -12.35 -9.22
N ASN A 130 -19.41 -11.29 -9.78
CA ASN A 130 -19.90 -10.13 -9.02
C ASN A 130 -18.80 -9.43 -8.20
N TYR A 131 -17.55 -9.53 -8.65
CA TYR A 131 -16.42 -8.91 -7.99
C TYR A 131 -16.67 -7.45 -7.64
N ARG A 132 -17.03 -6.63 -8.62
CA ARG A 132 -17.19 -5.18 -8.42
C ARG A 132 -18.29 -4.87 -7.41
N GLU A 133 -19.43 -5.53 -7.57
CA GLU A 133 -20.55 -5.36 -6.64
C GLU A 133 -20.18 -5.79 -5.23
N SER A 134 -19.49 -6.92 -5.11
CA SER A 134 -19.05 -7.44 -3.80
C SER A 134 -18.11 -6.48 -3.09
N VAL A 135 -17.17 -5.89 -3.82
CA VAL A 135 -16.21 -4.95 -3.24
C VAL A 135 -16.92 -3.69 -2.76
N PHE A 136 -17.81 -3.10 -3.56
CA PHE A 136 -18.53 -1.90 -3.16
C PHE A 136 -19.50 -2.17 -1.98
N THR A 137 -20.05 -3.37 -1.90
CA THR A 137 -20.87 -3.77 -0.75
C THR A 137 -20.03 -3.86 0.51
N LEU A 138 -18.85 -4.47 0.41
CA LEU A 138 -17.93 -4.63 1.54
C LEU A 138 -17.34 -3.29 1.98
N LEU A 139 -17.00 -2.43 1.01
CA LEU A 139 -16.30 -1.16 1.25
C LEU A 139 -17.14 0.00 0.74
N PRO A 140 -18.24 0.35 1.46
CA PRO A 140 -19.16 1.39 0.99
C PRO A 140 -18.54 2.78 0.90
N GLN A 141 -17.41 3.02 1.54
CA GLN A 141 -16.72 4.30 1.47
C GLN A 141 -16.02 4.52 0.12
N LEU A 142 -15.83 3.44 -0.68
CA LEU A 142 -15.15 3.58 -1.98
C LEU A 142 -15.98 4.37 -2.98
N THR A 143 -15.30 5.23 -3.74
CA THR A 143 -15.85 5.92 -4.91
C THR A 143 -15.37 5.26 -6.21
N TYR A 144 -14.09 4.86 -6.23
CA TYR A 144 -13.46 4.28 -7.41
C TYR A 144 -12.87 2.91 -7.11
N LEU A 145 -13.14 1.97 -8.00
CA LEU A 145 -12.52 0.66 -8.00
C LEU A 145 -11.96 0.42 -9.39
N ASP A 146 -10.64 0.15 -9.48
CA ASP A 146 -9.93 -0.08 -10.75
C ASP A 146 -10.14 1.08 -11.75
N GLY A 147 -10.15 2.29 -11.23
CA GLY A 147 -10.22 3.49 -12.03
C GLY A 147 -11.62 3.95 -12.43
N PHE A 148 -12.65 3.23 -11.97
CA PHE A 148 -14.03 3.56 -12.38
C PHE A 148 -14.95 3.85 -11.21
#